data_7eb784739ee338e0b39a2711375d0d66
#
_entry.id   7eb784739ee338e0b39a2711375d0d66
#
_cell.length_a   1.000
_cell.length_b   1.000
_cell.length_c   1.000
_cell.angle_alpha   90.00
_cell.angle_beta   90.00
_cell.angle_gamma   90.00
#
_symmetry.space_group_name_H-M   'P 1'
#
loop_
_entity.id
_entity.type
_entity.pdbx_description
1 polymer ?
#
loop_
_entity_poly.entity_id
_entity_poly.type
_entity_poly.pdbx_seq_one_letter_code
_entity_poly.pdbx_strand_id
1 'polypeptide(L)'
;MVVIEGTGGPQWLYHSVPVHERLKQWIDGNRTAAGRTPRRYESLEAAFERMQAENKHLSADQARYLTVHGSNQNEDGTYSWKFDNYTHVMAPFDLNLEQTRALWSRIDAPLLLVSGSESEFAKLRREDPAQYFQNAESLVFENAGHWVHHDQLDGFVQAAERFLIDD
;
A
#
# COMPACT_ATOMS: atom_id res chain seq x y z
N MET A 1 -11.52 -9.42 10.71
CA MET A 1 -10.86 -9.06 9.40
C MET A 1 -9.48 -8.49 9.70
N VAL A 2 -8.43 -8.88 8.95
CA VAL A 2 -7.08 -8.30 9.08
C VAL A 2 -6.88 -7.23 8.01
N VAL A 3 -6.44 -6.03 8.41
CA VAL A 3 -6.24 -4.86 7.54
C VAL A 3 -4.79 -4.41 7.65
N ILE A 4 -4.01 -4.59 6.58
CA ILE A 4 -2.59 -4.21 6.52
C ILE A 4 -2.47 -2.84 5.86
N GLU A 5 -2.07 -1.81 6.62
CA GLU A 5 -1.87 -0.43 6.14
C GLU A 5 -3.09 0.15 5.38
N GLY A 6 -4.28 -0.45 5.57
CA GLY A 6 -5.48 -0.20 4.75
C GLY A 6 -6.42 0.89 5.28
N THR A 7 -6.02 1.65 6.31
CA THR A 7 -6.85 2.74 6.86
C THR A 7 -6.73 4.07 6.09
N GLY A 8 -6.16 3.99 4.88
CA GLY A 8 -5.96 5.14 4.01
C GLY A 8 -4.77 6.02 4.39
N GLY A 9 -4.37 6.88 3.46
CA GLY A 9 -3.34 7.88 3.68
C GLY A 9 -3.83 9.02 4.58
N PRO A 10 -2.96 9.98 4.90
CA PRO A 10 -3.30 11.11 5.76
C PRO A 10 -4.29 12.04 5.06
N GLN A 11 -5.58 11.78 5.23
CA GLN A 11 -6.66 12.54 4.58
C GLN A 11 -6.57 14.05 4.86
N TRP A 12 -6.04 14.44 6.04
CA TRP A 12 -5.81 15.84 6.34
C TRP A 12 -4.82 16.51 5.36
N LEU A 13 -3.84 15.77 4.87
CA LEU A 13 -2.89 16.27 3.86
C LEU A 13 -3.56 16.37 2.49
N TYR A 14 -4.31 15.34 2.11
CA TYR A 14 -5.03 15.32 0.84
C TYR A 14 -6.08 16.45 0.77
N HIS A 15 -6.89 16.63 1.82
CA HIS A 15 -7.91 17.66 1.86
C HIS A 15 -7.38 19.08 2.11
N SER A 16 -6.08 19.25 2.42
CA SER A 16 -5.45 20.58 2.47
C SER A 16 -5.27 21.19 1.07
N VAL A 17 -5.29 20.37 0.01
CA VAL A 17 -5.18 20.84 -1.36
C VAL A 17 -6.57 21.26 -1.87
N PRO A 18 -6.75 22.48 -2.41
CA PRO A 18 -8.02 22.93 -2.97
C PRO A 18 -8.56 21.98 -4.05
N VAL A 19 -9.88 21.81 -4.11
CA VAL A 19 -10.54 20.84 -5.00
C VAL A 19 -10.21 21.05 -6.48
N HIS A 20 -10.09 22.31 -6.92
CA HIS A 20 -9.75 22.62 -8.31
C HIS A 20 -8.31 22.23 -8.66
N GLU A 21 -7.38 22.33 -7.73
CA GLU A 21 -6.01 21.87 -7.90
C GLU A 21 -5.94 20.33 -7.93
N ARG A 22 -6.69 19.64 -7.08
CA ARG A 22 -6.80 18.16 -7.11
C ARG A 22 -7.37 17.68 -8.44
N LEU A 23 -8.42 18.35 -8.95
CA LEU A 23 -8.97 18.07 -10.29
C LEU A 23 -7.93 18.26 -11.39
N LYS A 24 -7.16 19.35 -11.33
CA LYS A 24 -6.08 19.59 -12.29
C LYS A 24 -5.02 18.50 -12.21
N GLN A 25 -4.56 18.15 -11.00
CA GLN A 25 -3.57 17.08 -10.78
C GLN A 25 -4.07 15.73 -11.32
N TRP A 26 -5.34 15.42 -11.11
CA TRP A 26 -5.96 14.20 -11.63
C TRP A 26 -6.00 14.18 -13.15
N ILE A 27 -6.42 15.27 -13.80
CA ILE A 27 -6.45 15.39 -15.26
C ILE A 27 -5.04 15.24 -15.84
N ASP A 28 -4.06 15.96 -15.28
CA ASP A 28 -2.69 15.92 -15.75
C ASP A 28 -2.04 14.54 -15.48
N GLY A 29 -2.34 13.92 -14.33
CA GLY A 29 -1.93 12.57 -13.98
C GLY A 29 -2.47 11.51 -14.96
N ASN A 30 -3.76 11.59 -15.32
CA ASN A 30 -4.36 10.70 -16.32
C ASN A 30 -3.72 10.87 -17.70
N ARG A 31 -3.49 12.10 -18.15
CA ARG A 31 -2.82 12.36 -19.43
C ARG A 31 -1.40 11.81 -19.43
N THR A 32 -0.67 12.01 -18.35
CA THR A 32 0.69 11.46 -18.18
C THR A 32 0.69 9.93 -18.17
N ALA A 33 -0.25 9.30 -17.43
CA ALA A 33 -0.38 7.85 -17.38
C ALA A 33 -0.74 7.26 -18.75
N ALA A 34 -1.65 7.91 -19.50
CA ALA A 34 -2.04 7.48 -20.84
C ALA A 34 -0.87 7.52 -21.84
N GLY A 35 0.02 8.51 -21.72
CA GLY A 35 1.21 8.66 -22.58
C GLY A 35 2.43 7.89 -22.11
N ARG A 36 2.38 7.24 -20.92
CA ARG A 36 3.55 6.57 -20.34
C ARG A 36 3.78 5.21 -20.97
N THR A 37 4.95 5.04 -21.57
CA THR A 37 5.45 3.71 -21.94
C THR A 37 6.00 3.03 -20.68
N PRO A 38 5.55 1.80 -20.34
CA PRO A 38 6.12 1.05 -19.22
C PRO A 38 7.63 0.89 -19.36
N ARG A 39 8.35 1.02 -18.26
CA ARG A 39 9.79 0.80 -18.24
C ARG A 39 10.09 -0.64 -18.64
N ARG A 40 11.05 -0.79 -19.55
CA ARG A 40 11.55 -2.09 -19.99
C ARG A 40 12.89 -2.38 -19.34
N TYR A 41 13.12 -3.63 -19.00
CA TYR A 41 14.34 -4.17 -18.43
C TYR A 41 14.89 -5.20 -19.39
N GLU A 42 16.19 -5.19 -19.64
CA GLU A 42 16.86 -6.10 -20.57
C GLU A 42 16.84 -7.55 -20.07
N SER A 43 16.71 -7.75 -18.75
CA SER A 43 16.67 -9.07 -18.13
C SER A 43 15.81 -9.06 -16.85
N LEU A 44 15.41 -10.26 -16.39
CA LEU A 44 14.81 -10.45 -15.06
C LEU A 44 15.75 -9.99 -13.95
N GLU A 45 17.06 -10.16 -14.12
CA GLU A 45 18.04 -9.72 -13.12
C GLU A 45 18.04 -8.19 -12.98
N ALA A 46 18.01 -7.44 -14.10
CA ALA A 46 17.91 -5.98 -14.06
C ALA A 46 16.59 -5.49 -13.40
N ALA A 47 15.49 -6.23 -13.60
CA ALA A 47 14.22 -5.96 -12.92
C ALA A 47 14.30 -6.29 -11.42
N PHE A 48 14.96 -7.39 -11.04
CA PHE A 48 15.21 -7.79 -9.65
C PHE A 48 16.07 -6.76 -8.90
N GLU A 49 17.18 -6.33 -9.47
CA GLU A 49 18.03 -5.30 -8.89
C GLU A 49 17.24 -4.02 -8.58
N ARG A 50 16.35 -3.64 -9.49
CA ARG A 50 15.46 -2.50 -9.28
C ARG A 50 14.45 -2.74 -8.16
N MET A 51 13.83 -3.93 -8.09
CA MET A 51 12.91 -4.33 -7.01
C MET A 51 13.61 -4.26 -5.65
N GLN A 52 14.80 -4.83 -5.54
CA GLN A 52 15.59 -4.84 -4.32
C GLN A 52 16.02 -3.44 -3.88
N ALA A 53 16.42 -2.58 -4.82
CA ALA A 53 16.85 -1.21 -4.52
C ALA A 53 15.70 -0.34 -3.98
N GLU A 54 14.49 -0.54 -4.48
CA GLU A 54 13.30 0.21 -4.03
C GLU A 54 12.71 -0.33 -2.74
N ASN A 55 12.92 -1.62 -2.42
CA ASN A 55 12.28 -2.30 -1.30
C ASN A 55 13.34 -2.93 -0.38
N LYS A 56 14.03 -2.10 0.36
CA LYS A 56 15.19 -2.47 1.20
C LYS A 56 14.86 -3.47 2.32
N HIS A 57 13.60 -3.60 2.73
CA HIS A 57 13.16 -4.56 3.75
C HIS A 57 12.98 -5.98 3.19
N LEU A 58 12.81 -6.13 1.87
CA LEU A 58 12.68 -7.45 1.26
C LEU A 58 14.00 -8.22 1.30
N SER A 59 13.94 -9.49 1.66
CA SER A 59 15.05 -10.41 1.41
C SER A 59 15.29 -10.57 -0.09
N ALA A 60 16.49 -11.00 -0.49
CA ALA A 60 16.79 -11.23 -1.90
C ALA A 60 15.86 -12.29 -2.52
N ASP A 61 15.50 -13.32 -1.77
CA ASP A 61 14.60 -14.38 -2.24
C ASP A 61 13.18 -13.88 -2.45
N GLN A 62 12.65 -13.06 -1.53
CA GLN A 62 11.34 -12.41 -1.68
C GLN A 62 11.33 -11.46 -2.87
N ALA A 63 12.34 -10.59 -3.01
CA ALA A 63 12.45 -9.67 -4.12
C ALA A 63 12.53 -10.41 -5.46
N ARG A 64 13.27 -11.53 -5.52
CA ARG A 64 13.36 -12.38 -6.71
C ARG A 64 12.03 -13.05 -7.03
N TYR A 65 11.36 -13.61 -6.04
CA TYR A 65 10.03 -14.20 -6.20
C TYR A 65 9.02 -13.17 -6.74
N LEU A 66 8.95 -12.00 -6.12
CA LEU A 66 8.05 -10.91 -6.53
C LEU A 66 8.38 -10.40 -7.94
N THR A 67 9.66 -10.36 -8.32
CA THR A 67 10.08 -9.96 -9.67
C THR A 67 9.60 -10.95 -10.72
N VAL A 68 9.83 -12.25 -10.50
CA VAL A 68 9.40 -13.30 -11.44
C VAL A 68 7.88 -13.28 -11.64
N HIS A 69 7.12 -13.17 -10.56
CA HIS A 69 5.66 -13.22 -10.64
C HIS A 69 5.02 -11.86 -10.97
N GLY A 70 5.69 -10.76 -10.69
CA GLY A 70 5.21 -9.38 -10.93
C GLY A 70 5.57 -8.80 -12.30
N SER A 71 6.37 -9.50 -13.11
CA SER A 71 6.77 -9.04 -14.46
C SER A 71 6.21 -9.92 -15.57
N ASN A 72 6.12 -9.34 -16.78
CA ASN A 72 5.87 -10.03 -18.04
C ASN A 72 7.12 -9.96 -18.90
N GLN A 73 7.39 -11.03 -19.66
CA GLN A 73 8.31 -10.96 -20.78
C GLN A 73 7.60 -10.38 -22.00
N ASN A 74 8.19 -9.36 -22.61
CA ASN A 74 7.70 -8.72 -23.82
C ASN A 74 8.12 -9.51 -25.07
N GLU A 75 7.48 -9.24 -26.21
CA GLU A 75 7.79 -9.89 -27.49
C GLU A 75 9.24 -9.68 -27.95
N ASP A 76 9.86 -8.57 -27.56
CA ASP A 76 11.26 -8.24 -27.87
C ASP A 76 12.27 -8.87 -26.89
N GLY A 77 11.82 -9.74 -25.99
CA GLY A 77 12.63 -10.42 -24.99
C GLY A 77 12.91 -9.61 -23.72
N THR A 78 12.55 -8.33 -23.68
CA THR A 78 12.66 -7.49 -22.49
C THR A 78 11.57 -7.83 -21.46
N TYR A 79 11.69 -7.27 -20.25
CA TYR A 79 10.72 -7.47 -19.17
C TYR A 79 10.08 -6.15 -18.76
N SER A 80 8.80 -6.18 -18.36
CA SER A 80 8.09 -5.05 -17.79
C SER A 80 7.21 -5.49 -16.64
N TRP A 81 6.94 -4.56 -15.69
CA TRP A 81 6.04 -4.84 -14.58
C TRP A 81 4.60 -4.99 -15.07
N LYS A 82 3.82 -5.83 -14.39
CA LYS A 82 2.40 -6.11 -14.69
C LYS A 82 1.46 -4.99 -14.26
N PHE A 83 1.87 -4.09 -13.36
CA PHE A 83 0.98 -3.07 -12.84
C PHE A 83 0.57 -2.06 -13.91
N ASP A 84 -0.65 -1.55 -13.78
CA ASP A 84 -1.20 -0.53 -14.66
C ASP A 84 -0.57 0.84 -14.40
N ASN A 85 -0.35 1.63 -15.46
CA ASN A 85 0.19 2.99 -15.38
C ASN A 85 -0.68 3.92 -14.52
N TYR A 86 -1.99 3.65 -14.43
CA TYR A 86 -2.93 4.45 -13.66
C TYR A 86 -2.92 4.18 -12.15
N THR A 87 -2.19 3.18 -11.68
CA THR A 87 -2.12 2.81 -10.25
C THR A 87 -1.71 3.98 -9.34
N HIS A 88 -0.92 4.92 -9.87
CA HIS A 88 -0.46 6.08 -9.11
C HIS A 88 -1.28 7.36 -9.35
N VAL A 89 -2.38 7.28 -10.12
CA VAL A 89 -3.26 8.42 -10.35
C VAL A 89 -4.26 8.52 -9.21
N MET A 90 -4.07 9.50 -8.34
CA MET A 90 -4.97 9.73 -7.21
C MET A 90 -6.32 10.26 -7.70
N ALA A 91 -7.41 9.72 -7.19
CA ALA A 91 -8.75 10.22 -7.48
C ALA A 91 -8.92 11.66 -6.96
N PRO A 92 -9.64 12.54 -7.71
CA PRO A 92 -9.80 13.94 -7.30
C PRO A 92 -10.81 14.12 -6.17
N PHE A 93 -11.66 13.11 -5.95
CA PHE A 93 -12.68 13.06 -4.91
C PHE A 93 -12.47 11.85 -4.03
N ASP A 94 -12.61 12.07 -2.74
CA ASP A 94 -12.58 11.04 -1.72
C ASP A 94 -13.50 11.48 -0.58
N LEU A 95 -13.87 10.55 0.28
CA LEU A 95 -14.59 10.85 1.52
C LEU A 95 -13.69 11.74 2.41
N ASN A 96 -14.28 12.74 3.02
CA ASN A 96 -13.55 13.49 4.04
C ASN A 96 -13.39 12.64 5.32
N LEU A 97 -12.54 13.10 6.23
CA LEU A 97 -12.22 12.36 7.46
C LEU A 97 -13.45 12.09 8.34
N GLU A 98 -14.38 13.02 8.41
CA GLU A 98 -15.64 12.87 9.16
C GLU A 98 -16.51 11.75 8.55
N GLN A 99 -16.69 11.77 7.23
CA GLN A 99 -17.44 10.75 6.51
C GLN A 99 -16.79 9.36 6.64
N THR A 100 -15.47 9.31 6.52
CA THR A 100 -14.71 8.06 6.70
C THR A 100 -14.87 7.50 8.10
N ARG A 101 -14.72 8.32 9.14
CA ARG A 101 -14.93 7.92 10.55
C ARG A 101 -16.37 7.48 10.81
N ALA A 102 -17.36 8.16 10.22
CA ALA A 102 -18.76 7.78 10.31
C ALA A 102 -19.05 6.41 9.69
N LEU A 103 -18.35 6.04 8.62
CA LEU A 103 -18.44 4.70 8.04
C LEU A 103 -17.72 3.66 8.92
N TRP A 104 -16.51 3.95 9.39
CA TRP A 104 -15.75 3.05 10.25
C TRP A 104 -16.50 2.70 11.54
N SER A 105 -17.20 3.69 12.15
CA SER A 105 -18.00 3.48 13.34
C SER A 105 -19.21 2.56 13.16
N ARG A 106 -19.53 2.18 11.91
CA ARG A 106 -20.60 1.23 11.59
C ARG A 106 -20.11 -0.19 11.37
N ILE A 107 -18.79 -0.39 11.37
CA ILE A 107 -18.19 -1.71 11.23
C ILE A 107 -18.14 -2.35 12.63
N ASP A 108 -18.90 -3.42 12.81
CA ASP A 108 -19.02 -4.18 14.04
C ASP A 108 -18.16 -5.47 14.07
N ALA A 109 -17.70 -5.90 12.91
CA ALA A 109 -16.82 -7.06 12.79
C ALA A 109 -15.48 -6.81 13.53
N PRO A 110 -14.91 -7.84 14.17
CA PRO A 110 -13.57 -7.74 14.74
C PRO A 110 -12.52 -7.37 13.69
N LEU A 111 -11.63 -6.44 14.02
CA LEU A 111 -10.60 -5.91 13.14
C LEU A 111 -9.23 -5.96 13.80
N LEU A 112 -8.25 -6.53 13.10
CA LEU A 112 -6.83 -6.36 13.39
C LEU A 112 -6.23 -5.37 12.39
N LEU A 113 -5.86 -4.19 12.87
CA LEU A 113 -5.22 -3.13 12.08
C LEU A 113 -3.71 -3.25 12.21
N VAL A 114 -3.04 -3.65 11.13
CA VAL A 114 -1.60 -3.92 11.11
C VAL A 114 -0.85 -2.80 10.40
N SER A 115 0.23 -2.32 11.00
CA SER A 115 1.12 -1.32 10.39
C SER A 115 2.59 -1.58 10.71
N GLY A 116 3.49 -1.06 9.86
CA GLY A 116 4.92 -1.10 10.07
C GLY A 116 5.45 0.19 10.69
N SER A 117 6.39 0.10 11.65
CA SER A 117 6.97 1.27 12.33
C SER A 117 7.75 2.19 11.39
N GLU A 118 8.27 1.67 10.28
CA GLU A 118 8.99 2.42 9.24
C GLU A 118 8.13 2.84 8.05
N SER A 119 6.83 2.50 8.06
CA SER A 119 5.90 2.92 7.01
C SER A 119 5.72 4.44 7.01
N GLU A 120 5.84 5.07 5.85
CA GLU A 120 5.58 6.50 5.69
C GLU A 120 4.14 6.87 6.04
N PHE A 121 3.18 5.97 5.79
CA PHE A 121 1.79 6.18 6.18
C PHE A 121 1.62 6.15 7.70
N ALA A 122 2.29 5.23 8.40
CA ALA A 122 2.28 5.15 9.85
C ALA A 122 2.91 6.39 10.49
N LYS A 123 4.04 6.87 9.97
CA LYS A 123 4.73 8.08 10.43
C LYS A 123 3.89 9.35 10.29
N LEU A 124 3.08 9.44 9.24
CA LEU A 124 2.19 10.57 9.00
C LEU A 124 0.89 10.50 9.79
N ARG A 125 0.60 9.37 10.41
CA ARG A 125 -0.62 9.17 11.21
C ARG A 125 -0.52 9.97 12.51
N ARG A 126 -1.59 10.70 12.85
CA ARG A 126 -1.67 11.53 14.06
C ARG A 126 -2.39 10.83 15.21
N GLU A 127 -3.21 9.85 14.89
CA GLU A 127 -4.10 9.15 15.83
C GLU A 127 -4.19 7.68 15.46
N ASP A 128 -4.43 6.82 16.46
CA ASP A 128 -4.70 5.40 16.20
C ASP A 128 -6.09 5.27 15.57
N PRO A 129 -6.20 4.69 14.35
CA PRO A 129 -7.49 4.51 13.69
C PRO A 129 -8.42 3.54 14.41
N ALA A 130 -7.91 2.62 15.23
CA ALA A 130 -8.72 1.66 15.98
C ALA A 130 -9.80 2.33 16.82
N GLN A 131 -9.54 3.53 17.34
CA GLN A 131 -10.51 4.29 18.16
C GLN A 131 -11.82 4.65 17.42
N TYR A 132 -11.86 4.54 16.10
CA TYR A 132 -13.03 4.88 15.29
C TYR A 132 -13.88 3.67 14.88
N PHE A 133 -13.42 2.47 15.21
CA PHE A 133 -14.16 1.23 14.98
C PHE A 133 -14.80 0.74 16.29
N GLN A 134 -15.81 -0.11 16.18
CA GLN A 134 -16.48 -0.67 17.36
C GLN A 134 -15.64 -1.77 18.03
N ASN A 135 -14.94 -2.56 17.23
CA ASN A 135 -14.20 -3.72 17.68
C ASN A 135 -12.91 -3.86 16.87
N ALA A 136 -11.91 -3.04 17.19
CA ALA A 136 -10.63 -3.07 16.51
C ALA A 136 -9.45 -2.98 17.48
N GLU A 137 -8.39 -3.70 17.16
CA GLU A 137 -7.08 -3.57 17.80
C GLU A 137 -6.02 -3.18 16.77
N SER A 138 -5.03 -2.40 17.21
CA SER A 138 -3.88 -2.01 16.39
C SER A 138 -2.64 -2.78 16.78
N LEU A 139 -1.93 -3.29 15.78
CA LEU A 139 -0.64 -3.97 15.95
C LEU A 139 0.42 -3.31 15.06
N VAL A 140 1.50 -2.84 15.68
CA VAL A 140 2.63 -2.25 14.96
C VAL A 140 3.80 -3.22 14.97
N PHE A 141 4.34 -3.50 13.78
CA PHE A 141 5.53 -4.32 13.62
C PHE A 141 6.78 -3.44 13.52
N GLU A 142 7.72 -3.65 14.42
CA GLU A 142 9.01 -2.96 14.37
C GLU A 142 9.85 -3.42 13.18
N ASN A 143 10.66 -2.50 12.63
CA ASN A 143 11.52 -2.74 11.47
C ASN A 143 10.74 -3.25 10.24
N ALA A 144 9.51 -2.80 10.06
CA ALA A 144 8.67 -3.09 8.91
C ALA A 144 8.25 -1.80 8.20
N GLY A 145 8.28 -1.82 6.88
CA GLY A 145 7.74 -0.77 6.02
C GLY A 145 6.25 -0.99 5.73
N HIS A 146 5.83 -0.53 4.56
CA HIS A 146 4.43 -0.63 4.12
C HIS A 146 3.97 -2.08 3.87
N TRP A 147 4.87 -2.98 3.52
CA TRP A 147 4.58 -4.39 3.23
C TRP A 147 4.89 -5.30 4.41
N VAL A 148 4.26 -5.03 5.54
CA VAL A 148 4.48 -5.74 6.81
C VAL A 148 4.50 -7.26 6.67
N HIS A 149 3.57 -7.81 5.89
CA HIS A 149 3.45 -9.25 5.62
C HIS A 149 4.63 -9.84 4.81
N HIS A 150 5.47 -8.99 4.20
CA HIS A 150 6.72 -9.40 3.57
C HIS A 150 7.91 -9.16 4.51
N ASP A 151 7.90 -8.03 5.21
CA ASP A 151 9.04 -7.58 6.01
C ASP A 151 9.15 -8.36 7.32
N GLN A 152 8.01 -8.76 7.90
CA GLN A 152 7.90 -9.48 9.18
C GLN A 152 6.96 -10.70 9.04
N LEU A 153 7.21 -11.56 8.05
CA LEU A 153 6.30 -12.65 7.66
C LEU A 153 5.87 -13.54 8.81
N ASP A 154 6.83 -14.08 9.57
CA ASP A 154 6.54 -15.06 10.63
C ASP A 154 5.69 -14.43 11.74
N GLY A 155 6.06 -13.23 12.19
CA GLY A 155 5.32 -12.51 13.21
C GLY A 155 3.92 -12.11 12.72
N PHE A 156 3.81 -11.70 11.47
CA PHE A 156 2.52 -11.36 10.85
C PHE A 156 1.59 -12.58 10.76
N VAL A 157 2.11 -13.72 10.29
CA VAL A 157 1.33 -14.97 10.20
C VAL A 157 0.83 -15.40 11.58
N GLN A 158 1.70 -15.41 12.60
CA GLN A 158 1.31 -15.75 13.98
C GLN A 158 0.22 -14.82 14.53
N ALA A 159 0.34 -13.52 14.30
CA ALA A 159 -0.66 -12.55 14.76
C ALA A 159 -2.00 -12.73 14.04
N ALA A 160 -1.96 -12.94 12.71
CA ALA A 160 -3.16 -13.15 11.90
C ALA A 160 -3.86 -14.47 12.25
N GLU A 161 -3.10 -15.56 12.44
CA GLU A 161 -3.65 -16.86 12.86
C GLU A 161 -4.33 -16.75 14.22
N ARG A 162 -3.67 -16.16 15.23
CA ARG A 162 -4.26 -15.94 16.55
C ARG A 162 -5.58 -15.17 16.45
N PHE A 163 -5.58 -14.05 15.73
CA PHE A 163 -6.77 -13.23 15.56
C PHE A 163 -7.91 -13.94 14.81
N LEU A 164 -7.62 -14.81 13.86
CA LEU A 164 -8.64 -15.46 13.02
C LEU A 164 -9.15 -16.80 13.59
N ILE A 165 -8.39 -17.43 14.50
CA ILE A 165 -8.70 -18.77 15.02
C ILE A 165 -9.17 -18.72 16.49
N ASP A 166 -8.65 -17.78 17.28
CA ASP A 166 -8.91 -17.71 18.72
C ASP A 166 -10.16 -16.83 19.05
N ASP A 167 -10.77 -16.20 18.04
CA ASP A 167 -12.06 -15.52 18.10
C ASP A 167 -13.14 -16.43 17.44
#